data_5e3b51c1a5e200537eb0682c253c1696
#
_entry.id   5e3b51c1a5e200537eb0682c253c1696
#
_cell.length_a   1.000
_cell.length_b   1.000
_cell.length_c   1.000
_cell.angle_alpha   90.00
_cell.angle_beta   90.00
_cell.angle_gamma   90.00
#
_symmetry.space_group_name_H-M   'P 1'
#
loop_
_entity.id
_entity.type
_entity.pdbx_description
1 polymer ?
#
loop_
_entity_poly.entity_id
_entity_poly.type
_entity_poly.pdbx_seq_one_letter_code
_entity_poly.pdbx_strand_id
1 'polypeptide(L)'
;MTRTLKPLILNTGALALTLILIYTGISAHDKLTWLMEVTPVIIVVPLLLATAKRYPLTPLLYTLIFFHAIILMVGGQYTYAKVPIGFEVQEWLGLSRNPYDKLGHFSVGWCLHWWHEKFSCAGCTCADVKWWRSGLLRGAGDKRDV
;
A
#
# COMPACT_ATOMS: atom_id res chain seq x y z
N MET A 1 -13.77 -7.16 15.92
CA MET A 1 -14.57 -7.63 14.77
C MET A 1 -13.95 -7.06 13.50
N THR A 2 -13.11 -7.81 12.81
CA THR A 2 -12.56 -7.42 11.51
C THR A 2 -13.63 -7.70 10.44
N ARG A 3 -14.25 -6.63 9.91
CA ARG A 3 -15.14 -6.75 8.76
C ARG A 3 -14.28 -7.14 7.55
N THR A 4 -14.39 -8.39 7.13
CA THR A 4 -13.79 -8.84 5.87
C THR A 4 -14.61 -8.29 4.70
N LEU A 5 -13.94 -7.84 3.62
CA LEU A 5 -14.65 -7.45 2.40
C LEU A 5 -15.35 -8.67 1.78
N LYS A 6 -16.58 -8.45 1.29
CA LYS A 6 -17.27 -9.48 0.53
C LYS A 6 -16.44 -9.85 -0.70
N PRO A 7 -16.35 -11.14 -1.07
CA PRO A 7 -15.54 -11.58 -2.21
C PRO A 7 -15.94 -10.89 -3.53
N LEU A 8 -17.20 -10.49 -3.65
CA LEU A 8 -17.70 -9.75 -4.80
C LEU A 8 -16.98 -8.40 -4.95
N ILE A 9 -16.82 -7.63 -3.85
CA ILE A 9 -16.15 -6.31 -3.88
C ILE A 9 -14.68 -6.46 -4.24
N LEU A 10 -14.03 -7.51 -3.71
CA LEU A 10 -12.63 -7.78 -4.02
C LEU A 10 -12.43 -8.12 -5.51
N ASN A 11 -13.31 -8.97 -6.05
CA ASN A 11 -13.25 -9.38 -7.47
C ASN A 11 -13.57 -8.20 -8.40
N THR A 12 -14.55 -7.35 -8.07
CA THR A 12 -14.87 -6.16 -8.87
C THR A 12 -13.72 -5.15 -8.85
N GLY A 13 -13.06 -4.96 -7.69
CA GLY A 13 -11.86 -4.13 -7.59
C GLY A 13 -10.71 -4.66 -8.43
N ALA A 14 -10.46 -5.97 -8.40
CA ALA A 14 -9.43 -6.60 -9.21
C ALA A 14 -9.71 -6.50 -10.71
N LEU A 15 -10.99 -6.68 -11.11
CA LEU A 15 -11.40 -6.49 -12.51
C LEU A 15 -11.17 -5.04 -12.97
N ALA A 16 -11.53 -4.07 -12.15
CA ALA A 16 -11.29 -2.65 -12.45
C ALA A 16 -9.79 -2.37 -12.61
N LEU A 17 -8.94 -2.87 -11.71
CA LEU A 17 -7.48 -2.73 -11.84
C LEU A 17 -6.94 -3.37 -13.11
N THR A 18 -7.45 -4.55 -13.49
CA THR A 18 -7.03 -5.23 -14.73
C THR A 18 -7.40 -4.42 -15.96
N LEU A 19 -8.59 -3.82 -16.00
CA LEU A 19 -9.00 -2.95 -17.12
C LEU A 19 -8.14 -1.69 -17.21
N ILE A 20 -7.84 -1.04 -16.07
CA ILE A 20 -6.94 0.11 -16.02
C ILE A 20 -5.52 -0.29 -16.45
N LEU A 21 -5.04 -1.46 -16.04
CA LEU A 21 -3.74 -2.01 -16.42
C LEU A 21 -3.61 -2.16 -17.94
N ILE A 22 -4.62 -2.75 -18.58
CA ILE A 22 -4.65 -2.93 -20.04
C ILE A 22 -4.67 -1.57 -20.74
N TYR A 23 -5.53 -0.66 -20.29
CA TYR A 23 -5.64 0.68 -20.85
C TYR A 23 -4.33 1.46 -20.75
N THR A 24 -3.71 1.52 -19.56
CA THR A 24 -2.44 2.23 -19.35
C THR A 24 -1.29 1.60 -20.12
N GLY A 25 -1.28 0.26 -20.26
CA GLY A 25 -0.27 -0.44 -21.04
C GLY A 25 -0.34 -0.17 -22.54
N ILE A 26 -1.55 -0.02 -23.09
CA ILE A 26 -1.74 0.35 -24.51
C ILE A 26 -1.29 1.81 -24.72
N SER A 27 -1.66 2.70 -23.81
CA SER A 27 -1.44 4.15 -23.89
C SER A 27 -0.07 4.61 -23.37
N ALA A 28 0.75 3.71 -22.82
CA ALA A 28 2.05 4.05 -22.25
C ALA A 28 3.01 4.65 -23.28
N HIS A 29 3.62 5.77 -22.92
CA HIS A 29 4.58 6.49 -23.75
C HIS A 29 5.89 5.69 -23.90
N ASP A 30 6.37 5.11 -22.80
CA ASP A 30 7.51 4.18 -22.76
C ASP A 30 7.07 2.86 -22.10
N LYS A 31 7.01 1.82 -22.93
CA LYS A 31 6.51 0.50 -22.50
C LYS A 31 7.43 -0.18 -21.49
N LEU A 32 8.73 0.04 -21.60
CA LEU A 32 9.69 -0.58 -20.70
C LEU A 32 9.59 0.05 -19.29
N THR A 33 9.60 1.37 -19.22
CA THR A 33 9.41 2.12 -17.96
C THR A 33 8.06 1.76 -17.35
N TRP A 34 6.98 1.75 -18.13
CA TRP A 34 5.66 1.34 -17.65
C TRP A 34 5.67 -0.08 -17.05
N LEU A 35 6.30 -1.04 -17.75
CA LEU A 35 6.35 -2.43 -17.27
C LEU A 35 7.09 -2.54 -15.94
N MET A 36 8.21 -1.85 -15.78
CA MET A 36 8.97 -1.84 -14.52
C MET A 36 8.16 -1.27 -13.36
N GLU A 37 7.43 -0.17 -13.60
CA GLU A 37 6.61 0.49 -12.59
C GLU A 37 5.38 -0.34 -12.19
N VAL A 38 4.79 -1.05 -13.13
CA VAL A 38 3.56 -1.82 -12.91
C VAL A 38 3.84 -3.25 -12.45
N THR A 39 5.09 -3.73 -12.55
CA THR A 39 5.48 -5.07 -12.09
C THR A 39 5.01 -5.40 -10.66
N PRO A 40 5.14 -4.51 -9.65
CA PRO A 40 4.61 -4.77 -8.31
C PRO A 40 3.09 -5.03 -8.32
N VAL A 41 2.34 -4.30 -9.13
CA VAL A 41 0.87 -4.46 -9.23
C VAL A 41 0.53 -5.82 -9.84
N ILE A 42 1.24 -6.23 -10.89
CA ILE A 42 1.04 -7.53 -11.59
C ILE A 42 1.30 -8.70 -10.64
N ILE A 43 2.25 -8.57 -9.71
CA ILE A 43 2.58 -9.62 -8.75
C ILE A 43 1.64 -9.59 -7.55
N VAL A 44 1.42 -8.42 -6.96
CA VAL A 44 0.71 -8.26 -5.68
C VAL A 44 -0.79 -8.53 -5.84
N VAL A 45 -1.44 -8.07 -6.91
CA VAL A 45 -2.89 -8.24 -7.08
C VAL A 45 -3.30 -9.71 -7.15
N PRO A 46 -2.70 -10.58 -7.99
CA PRO A 46 -3.02 -12.01 -8.00
C PRO A 46 -2.69 -12.69 -6.66
N LEU A 47 -1.56 -12.32 -6.03
CA LEU A 47 -1.18 -12.87 -4.73
C LEU A 47 -2.21 -12.53 -3.66
N LEU A 48 -2.71 -11.30 -3.61
CA LEU A 48 -3.76 -10.88 -2.68
C LEU A 48 -5.06 -11.64 -2.91
N LEU A 49 -5.46 -11.86 -4.17
CA LEU A 49 -6.65 -12.64 -4.50
C LEU A 49 -6.51 -14.10 -4.07
N ALA A 50 -5.35 -14.70 -4.32
CA ALA A 50 -5.08 -16.08 -3.94
C ALA A 50 -5.06 -16.29 -2.42
N THR A 51 -4.52 -15.30 -1.69
CA THR A 51 -4.36 -15.38 -0.23
C THR A 51 -5.54 -14.81 0.56
N ALA A 52 -6.46 -14.09 -0.08
CA ALA A 52 -7.58 -13.39 0.57
C ALA A 52 -8.47 -14.30 1.45
N LYS A 53 -8.63 -15.58 1.08
CA LYS A 53 -9.40 -16.56 1.86
C LYS A 53 -8.65 -17.02 3.10
N ARG A 54 -7.32 -17.14 3.03
CA ARG A 54 -6.47 -17.66 4.12
C ARG A 54 -6.02 -16.54 5.07
N TYR A 55 -5.73 -15.36 4.53
CA TYR A 55 -5.27 -14.18 5.27
C TYR A 55 -6.09 -12.96 4.87
N PRO A 56 -7.32 -12.81 5.39
CA PRO A 56 -8.15 -11.66 5.04
C PRO A 56 -7.56 -10.37 5.61
N LEU A 57 -7.21 -9.45 4.72
CA LEU A 57 -6.74 -8.12 5.09
C LEU A 57 -7.92 -7.21 5.48
N THR A 58 -7.62 -6.12 6.17
CA THR A 58 -8.64 -5.12 6.52
C THR A 58 -9.13 -4.40 5.25
N PRO A 59 -10.43 -3.96 5.22
CA PRO A 59 -10.95 -3.19 4.10
C PRO A 59 -10.13 -1.94 3.77
N LEU A 60 -9.61 -1.28 4.80
CA LEU A 60 -8.75 -0.10 4.65
C LEU A 60 -7.47 -0.44 3.86
N LEU A 61 -6.82 -1.56 4.18
CA LEU A 61 -5.59 -1.96 3.51
C LEU A 61 -5.84 -2.32 2.04
N TYR A 62 -6.95 -3.02 1.72
CA TYR A 62 -7.34 -3.25 0.33
C TYR A 62 -7.58 -1.95 -0.44
N THR A 63 -8.22 -0.97 0.20
CA THR A 63 -8.47 0.35 -0.40
C THR A 63 -7.15 1.10 -0.66
N LEU A 64 -6.23 1.09 0.29
CA LEU A 64 -4.91 1.73 0.14
C LEU A 64 -4.10 1.09 -1.00
N ILE A 65 -4.08 -0.25 -1.08
CA ILE A 65 -3.40 -0.98 -2.16
C ILE A 65 -4.04 -0.67 -3.51
N PHE A 66 -5.37 -0.56 -3.58
CA PHE A 66 -6.09 -0.21 -4.79
C PHE A 66 -5.71 1.18 -5.30
N PHE A 67 -5.73 2.20 -4.43
CA PHE A 67 -5.31 3.55 -4.80
C PHE A 67 -3.83 3.63 -5.17
N HIS A 68 -2.98 2.93 -4.43
CA HIS A 68 -1.56 2.86 -4.74
C HIS A 68 -1.30 2.25 -6.12
N ALA A 69 -1.99 1.16 -6.46
CA ALA A 69 -1.91 0.53 -7.78
C ALA A 69 -2.29 1.50 -8.91
N ILE A 70 -3.33 2.31 -8.72
CA ILE A 70 -3.74 3.34 -9.69
C ILE A 70 -2.63 4.40 -9.85
N ILE A 71 -2.04 4.89 -8.75
CA ILE A 71 -0.96 5.88 -8.78
C ILE A 71 0.24 5.34 -9.57
N LEU A 72 0.63 4.07 -9.37
CA LEU A 72 1.72 3.43 -10.12
C LEU A 72 1.39 3.29 -11.60
N MET A 73 0.17 2.84 -11.95
CA MET A 73 -0.23 2.66 -13.34
C MET A 73 -0.27 3.99 -14.11
N VAL A 74 -0.82 5.05 -13.50
CA VAL A 74 -0.85 6.39 -14.10
C VAL A 74 0.55 7.00 -14.16
N GLY A 75 1.34 6.86 -13.10
CA GLY A 75 2.74 7.31 -13.05
C GLY A 75 3.58 6.68 -14.15
N GLY A 76 3.48 5.37 -14.32
CA GLY A 76 4.18 4.62 -15.37
C GLY A 76 3.73 5.00 -16.78
N GLN A 77 2.43 5.26 -17.00
CA GLN A 77 1.89 5.69 -18.30
C GLN A 77 2.53 6.98 -18.79
N TYR A 78 2.71 7.97 -17.89
CA TYR A 78 3.22 9.32 -18.21
C TYR A 78 4.67 9.55 -17.76
N THR A 79 5.38 8.50 -17.30
CA THR A 79 6.76 8.61 -16.76
C THR A 79 6.86 9.58 -15.57
N TYR A 80 5.93 9.57 -14.63
CA TYR A 80 5.81 10.42 -13.42
C TYR A 80 5.98 11.93 -13.65
N ALA A 81 7.03 12.33 -14.37
CA ALA A 81 7.35 13.73 -14.63
C ALA A 81 6.37 14.45 -15.56
N LYS A 82 5.59 13.71 -16.35
CA LYS A 82 4.67 14.24 -17.37
C LYS A 82 3.20 14.01 -17.04
N VAL A 83 2.88 13.62 -15.80
CA VAL A 83 1.49 13.41 -15.39
C VAL A 83 0.73 14.75 -15.38
N PRO A 84 -0.38 14.89 -16.15
CA PRO A 84 -1.10 16.17 -16.28
C PRO A 84 -1.57 16.75 -14.95
N ILE A 85 -2.16 15.92 -14.09
CA ILE A 85 -2.62 16.34 -12.74
C ILE A 85 -1.48 16.90 -11.90
N GLY A 86 -0.26 16.37 -12.07
CA GLY A 86 0.91 16.87 -11.36
C GLY A 86 1.30 18.31 -11.76
N PHE A 87 1.06 18.72 -13.00
CA PHE A 87 1.30 20.10 -13.44
C PHE A 87 0.27 21.06 -12.84
N GLU A 88 -1.00 20.68 -12.77
CA GLU A 88 -2.04 21.50 -12.11
C GLU A 88 -1.70 21.72 -10.62
N VAL A 89 -1.28 20.67 -9.91
CA VAL A 89 -0.84 20.77 -8.51
C VAL A 89 0.44 21.60 -8.38
N GLN A 90 1.36 21.49 -9.34
CA GLN A 90 2.58 22.29 -9.38
C GLN A 90 2.28 23.79 -9.49
N GLU A 91 1.37 24.19 -10.38
CA GLU A 91 0.95 25.60 -10.54
C GLU A 91 0.22 26.11 -9.29
N TRP A 92 -0.69 25.30 -8.75
CA TRP A 92 -1.48 25.69 -7.57
C TRP A 92 -0.63 25.88 -6.31
N LEU A 93 0.41 25.06 -6.14
CA LEU A 93 1.34 25.16 -5.00
C LEU A 93 2.60 25.97 -5.27
N GLY A 94 2.77 26.54 -6.46
CA GLY A 94 3.97 27.30 -6.84
C GLY A 94 5.26 26.49 -6.80
N LEU A 95 5.20 25.19 -7.11
CA LEU A 95 6.35 24.29 -7.05
C LEU A 95 7.20 24.39 -8.33
N SER A 96 8.51 24.22 -8.20
CA SER A 96 9.47 24.26 -9.32
C SER A 96 9.45 22.97 -10.17
N ARG A 97 8.88 21.86 -9.67
CA ARG A 97 8.83 20.54 -10.34
C ARG A 97 7.53 19.84 -10.07
N ASN A 98 7.13 18.95 -10.99
CA ASN A 98 5.96 18.11 -10.83
C ASN A 98 6.07 17.23 -9.56
N PRO A 99 5.14 17.36 -8.58
CA PRO A 99 5.22 16.64 -7.30
C PRO A 99 4.71 15.20 -7.36
N TYR A 100 4.24 14.71 -8.52
CA TYR A 100 3.61 13.39 -8.65
C TYR A 100 4.55 12.25 -8.26
N ASP A 101 5.85 12.35 -8.56
CA ASP A 101 6.88 11.41 -8.14
C ASP A 101 6.95 11.29 -6.61
N LYS A 102 6.93 12.41 -5.90
CA LYS A 102 6.89 12.44 -4.43
C LYS A 102 5.63 11.78 -3.88
N LEU A 103 4.49 11.94 -4.55
CA LEU A 103 3.24 11.29 -4.17
C LEU A 103 3.35 9.76 -4.31
N GLY A 104 3.98 9.26 -5.37
CA GLY A 104 4.26 7.85 -5.57
C GLY A 104 5.08 7.27 -4.40
N HIS A 105 6.22 7.87 -4.10
CA HIS A 105 7.08 7.43 -2.99
C HIS A 105 6.41 7.53 -1.62
N PHE A 106 5.64 8.58 -1.37
CA PHE A 106 4.89 8.74 -0.13
C PHE A 106 3.84 7.63 0.05
N SER A 107 3.11 7.29 -1.02
CA SER A 107 2.08 6.24 -0.98
C SER A 107 2.68 4.84 -0.75
N VAL A 108 3.87 4.55 -1.29
CA VAL A 108 4.62 3.31 -0.99
C VAL A 108 4.96 3.23 0.50
N GLY A 109 5.58 4.28 1.05
CA GLY A 109 5.95 4.32 2.46
C GLY A 109 4.76 4.12 3.39
N TRP A 110 3.63 4.75 3.06
CA TRP A 110 2.38 4.61 3.81
C TRP A 110 1.81 3.19 3.76
N CYS A 111 1.76 2.58 2.58
CA CYS A 111 1.31 1.19 2.42
C CYS A 111 2.20 0.20 3.16
N LEU A 112 3.53 0.37 3.09
CA LEU A 112 4.49 -0.49 3.79
C LEU A 112 4.39 -0.34 5.31
N HIS A 113 4.20 0.86 5.84
CA HIS A 113 4.03 1.09 7.26
C HIS A 113 2.80 0.35 7.82
N TRP A 114 1.65 0.50 7.16
CA TRP A 114 0.42 -0.21 7.54
C TRP A 114 0.51 -1.72 7.35
N TRP A 115 1.22 -2.17 6.33
CA TRP A 115 1.50 -3.59 6.10
C TRP A 115 2.33 -4.16 7.25
N HIS A 116 3.42 -3.48 7.62
CA HIS A 116 4.31 -3.92 8.70
C HIS A 116 3.58 -4.01 10.05
N GLU A 117 2.76 -3.02 10.40
CA GLU A 117 1.96 -3.07 11.63
C GLU A 117 1.03 -4.29 11.68
N LYS A 118 0.39 -4.62 10.56
CA LYS A 118 -0.54 -5.77 10.50
C LYS A 118 0.17 -7.11 10.56
N PHE A 119 1.31 -7.25 9.89
CA PHE A 119 2.08 -8.49 9.92
C PHE A 119 2.86 -8.66 11.23
N SER A 120 3.37 -7.60 11.81
CA SER A 120 3.99 -7.62 13.13
C SER A 120 2.97 -8.03 14.21
N CYS A 121 1.71 -7.61 14.09
CA CYS A 121 0.63 -8.02 14.99
C CYS A 121 0.11 -9.44 14.73
N ALA A 122 0.23 -9.96 13.50
CA ALA A 122 -0.20 -11.32 13.15
C ALA A 122 0.87 -12.39 13.47
N GLY A 123 2.14 -12.00 13.51
CA GLY A 123 3.28 -12.88 13.87
C GLY A 123 3.64 -12.85 15.35
N CYS A 124 3.39 -11.76 16.07
CA CYS A 124 3.46 -11.71 17.51
C CYS A 124 2.14 -12.18 18.11
N THR A 125 2.11 -13.38 18.61
CA THR A 125 1.08 -13.82 19.55
C THR A 125 1.02 -12.77 20.66
N CYS A 126 -0.19 -12.31 21.04
CA CYS A 126 -0.39 -11.32 22.13
C CYS A 126 0.30 -11.68 23.47
N ALA A 127 0.89 -12.86 23.56
CA ALA A 127 1.75 -13.32 24.63
C ALA A 127 3.04 -12.51 24.77
N ASP A 128 3.69 -12.11 23.66
CA ASP A 128 5.00 -11.44 23.71
C ASP A 128 4.90 -9.98 24.19
N VAL A 129 3.82 -9.28 23.79
CA VAL A 129 3.56 -7.91 24.26
C VAL A 129 3.23 -7.91 25.77
N LYS A 130 2.54 -8.96 26.23
CA LYS A 130 2.20 -9.12 27.65
C LYS A 130 3.45 -9.44 28.48
N TRP A 131 4.38 -10.19 27.92
CA TRP A 131 5.65 -10.53 28.56
C TRP A 131 6.57 -9.31 28.69
N TRP A 132 6.67 -8.48 27.64
CA TRP A 132 7.44 -7.23 27.67
C TRP A 132 6.89 -6.23 28.71
N ARG A 133 5.58 -6.08 28.77
CA ARG A 133 4.90 -5.19 29.73
C ARG A 133 5.05 -5.67 31.18
N SER A 134 4.99 -6.99 31.40
CA SER A 134 5.17 -7.57 32.74
C SER A 134 6.64 -7.60 33.17
N GLY A 135 7.59 -7.64 32.24
CA GLY A 135 9.03 -7.52 32.51
C GLY A 135 9.44 -6.11 32.95
N LEU A 136 8.87 -5.08 32.29
CA LEU A 136 9.11 -3.68 32.65
C LEU A 136 8.55 -3.32 34.03
N LEU A 137 7.36 -3.86 34.38
CA LEU A 137 6.74 -3.61 35.69
C LEU A 137 7.43 -4.37 36.83
N ARG A 138 8.07 -5.52 36.56
CA ARG A 138 8.87 -6.24 37.56
C ARG A 138 10.24 -5.60 37.84
N GLY A 139 10.84 -4.97 36.80
CA GLY A 139 12.10 -4.26 36.99
C GLY A 139 12.00 -2.94 37.74
N ALA A 140 10.78 -2.36 37.91
CA ALA A 140 10.55 -1.12 38.62
C ALA A 140 10.19 -1.32 40.09
N GLY A 141 9.95 -2.57 40.54
CA GLY A 141 9.44 -2.90 41.90
C GLY A 141 10.48 -3.36 42.90
N ASP A 142 11.76 -3.53 42.51
CA ASP A 142 12.77 -4.12 43.40
C ASP A 142 13.90 -3.13 43.77
N LYS A 143 13.50 -1.94 44.20
CA LYS A 143 14.42 -0.99 44.86
C LYS A 143 13.81 -0.30 46.09
N ARG A 144 13.19 -1.07 46.94
CA ARG A 144 12.83 -0.59 48.28
C ARG A 144 12.88 -1.75 49.23
N ASP A 145 14.04 -2.11 49.67
CA ASP A 145 14.34 -2.73 50.97
C ASP A 145 15.87 -2.87 51.09
N VAL A 146 16.55 -1.81 51.56
CA VAL A 146 17.73 -1.81 52.44
C VAL A 146 17.70 -0.53 53.25
#